data_7ea06250c6294c5cee9c4ef17bec1a86
#
_entry.id   7ea06250c6294c5cee9c4ef17bec1a86
#
_cell.length_a   1.000
_cell.length_b   1.000
_cell.length_c   1.000
_cell.angle_alpha   90.00
_cell.angle_beta   90.00
_cell.angle_gamma   90.00
#
_symmetry.space_group_name_H-M   'P 1'
#
loop_
_entity.id
_entity.type
_entity.pdbx_description
1 polymer ?
#
loop_
_entity_poly.entity_id
_entity_poly.type
_entity_poly.pdbx_seq_one_letter_code
_entity_poly.pdbx_strand_id
1 'polypeptide(L)'
;MTLDINRILATHIPDIAPVYGGVRGRTMSSRHQSYAWPIIRDAGIHTIIDLREDSLQSSMQEKCAQNGMRYFYYPVDNRCNQIESMVKLFPELCRHIDEGNFYIACAMGLHRTDIALCTYWVFYGADRGLEPPQIRGYHEASGHNTSKIMRVLNAV
;
A
#
# COMPACT_ATOMS: atom_id res chain seq x y z
N MET A 1 3.49 -11.74 -14.74
CA MET A 1 2.92 -12.89 -13.99
C MET A 1 1.59 -12.47 -13.40
N THR A 2 0.57 -13.29 -13.55
CA THR A 2 -0.74 -13.05 -12.94
C THR A 2 -0.70 -13.46 -11.47
N LEU A 3 -1.28 -12.62 -10.59
CA LEU A 3 -1.38 -12.95 -9.17
C LEU A 3 -2.37 -14.08 -8.92
N ASP A 4 -2.00 -15.00 -8.04
CA ASP A 4 -2.93 -15.98 -7.49
C ASP A 4 -3.65 -15.36 -6.27
N ILE A 5 -4.72 -14.63 -6.54
CA ILE A 5 -5.46 -13.86 -5.53
C ILE A 5 -6.05 -14.80 -4.46
N ASN A 6 -6.59 -15.95 -4.83
CA ASN A 6 -7.17 -16.87 -3.86
C ASN A 6 -6.14 -17.35 -2.85
N ARG A 7 -4.92 -17.60 -3.30
CA ARG A 7 -3.83 -18.02 -2.44
C ARG A 7 -3.39 -16.90 -1.48
N ILE A 8 -3.40 -15.66 -1.96
CA ILE A 8 -3.09 -14.50 -1.13
C ILE A 8 -4.17 -14.29 -0.07
N LEU A 9 -5.45 -14.35 -0.45
CA LEU A 9 -6.56 -14.21 0.49
C LEU A 9 -6.60 -15.32 1.53
N ALA A 10 -6.16 -16.52 1.18
CA ALA A 10 -6.09 -17.65 2.09
C ALA A 10 -5.05 -17.49 3.20
N THR A 11 -4.18 -16.49 3.14
CA THR A 11 -3.26 -16.17 4.25
C THR A 11 -3.99 -15.58 5.44
N HIS A 12 -5.21 -15.08 5.27
CA HIS A 12 -6.02 -14.42 6.31
C HIS A 12 -5.32 -13.23 6.97
N ILE A 13 -4.41 -12.57 6.25
CA ILE A 13 -3.82 -11.33 6.73
C ILE A 13 -4.94 -10.30 6.89
N PRO A 14 -5.04 -9.60 8.03
CA PRO A 14 -6.12 -8.63 8.24
C PRO A 14 -6.16 -7.56 7.15
N ASP A 15 -7.37 -7.24 6.73
CA ASP A 15 -7.68 -6.17 5.76
C ASP A 15 -7.07 -6.37 4.37
N ILE A 16 -6.66 -7.60 4.03
CA ILE A 16 -6.11 -7.91 2.72
C ILE A 16 -7.19 -7.90 1.64
N ALA A 17 -6.91 -7.22 0.53
CA ALA A 17 -7.83 -7.15 -0.61
C ALA A 17 -7.06 -6.84 -1.89
N PRO A 18 -7.53 -7.35 -3.06
CA PRO A 18 -6.91 -6.99 -4.34
C PRO A 18 -7.19 -5.54 -4.70
N VAL A 19 -6.22 -4.89 -5.34
CA VAL A 19 -6.35 -3.52 -5.84
C VAL A 19 -5.32 -3.26 -6.93
N TYR A 20 -5.74 -2.74 -8.08
CA TYR A 20 -4.88 -2.24 -9.16
C TYR A 20 -3.72 -3.17 -9.59
N GLY A 21 -3.98 -4.46 -9.72
CA GLY A 21 -2.95 -5.43 -10.12
C GLY A 21 -2.01 -5.87 -9.01
N GLY A 22 -2.30 -5.48 -7.78
CA GLY A 22 -1.61 -5.91 -6.57
C GLY A 22 -2.58 -6.15 -5.45
N VAL A 23 -2.14 -6.03 -4.21
CA VAL A 23 -2.97 -6.15 -3.02
C VAL A 23 -2.64 -5.08 -2.00
N ARG A 24 -3.62 -4.75 -1.18
CA ARG A 24 -3.47 -3.91 0.02
C ARG A 24 -3.73 -4.77 1.25
N GLY A 25 -3.15 -4.41 2.38
CA GLY A 25 -3.40 -5.16 3.62
C GLY A 25 -2.56 -4.64 4.78
N ARG A 26 -2.72 -5.30 5.92
CA ARG A 26 -1.92 -4.99 7.10
C ARG A 26 -0.45 -5.31 6.82
N THR A 27 0.46 -4.51 7.39
CA THR A 27 1.89 -4.79 7.27
C THR A 27 2.25 -6.17 7.81
N MET A 28 3.17 -6.86 7.13
CA MET A 28 3.66 -8.17 7.55
C MET A 28 4.89 -8.09 8.45
N SER A 29 5.02 -7.06 9.26
CA SER A 29 6.16 -6.87 10.17
C SER A 29 6.10 -7.73 11.42
N SER A 30 4.94 -8.27 11.75
CA SER A 30 4.71 -9.05 12.95
C SER A 30 5.15 -10.51 12.77
N ARG A 31 5.56 -11.17 13.89
CA ARG A 31 5.86 -12.60 13.88
C ARG A 31 4.67 -13.45 13.46
N HIS A 32 3.45 -12.98 13.74
CA HIS A 32 2.23 -13.71 13.42
C HIS A 32 1.99 -13.81 11.91
N GLN A 33 2.60 -12.95 11.11
CA GLN A 33 2.49 -13.00 9.65
C GLN A 33 3.74 -13.55 8.95
N SER A 34 4.72 -14.02 9.70
CA SER A 34 5.98 -14.51 9.10
C SER A 34 5.75 -15.69 8.14
N TYR A 35 4.74 -16.52 8.41
CA TYR A 35 4.37 -17.64 7.54
C TYR A 35 3.91 -17.20 6.15
N ALA A 36 3.42 -15.98 6.02
CA ALA A 36 2.80 -15.52 4.79
C ALA A 36 3.81 -15.10 3.72
N TRP A 37 5.03 -14.74 4.10
CA TRP A 37 6.04 -14.22 3.17
C TRP A 37 6.29 -15.14 1.97
N PRO A 38 6.61 -16.44 2.16
CA PRO A 38 6.81 -17.32 1.00
C PRO A 38 5.51 -17.55 0.23
N ILE A 39 4.36 -17.54 0.89
CA ILE A 39 3.08 -17.75 0.22
C ILE A 39 2.77 -16.61 -0.74
N ILE A 40 2.87 -15.36 -0.29
CA ILE A 40 2.58 -14.20 -1.16
C ILE A 40 3.61 -14.07 -2.27
N ARG A 41 4.88 -14.38 -1.99
CA ARG A 41 5.92 -14.44 -3.03
C ARG A 41 5.53 -15.43 -4.13
N ASP A 42 5.20 -16.65 -3.75
CA ASP A 42 4.89 -17.72 -4.69
C ASP A 42 3.58 -17.46 -5.44
N ALA A 43 2.69 -16.63 -4.84
CA ALA A 43 1.46 -16.20 -5.49
C ALA A 43 1.67 -15.06 -6.51
N GLY A 44 2.89 -14.53 -6.65
CA GLY A 44 3.24 -13.56 -7.67
C GLY A 44 3.57 -12.15 -7.19
N ILE A 45 3.52 -11.89 -5.89
CA ILE A 45 3.97 -10.60 -5.33
C ILE A 45 5.50 -10.52 -5.38
N HIS A 46 6.02 -9.49 -6.04
CA HIS A 46 7.48 -9.28 -6.10
C HIS A 46 7.92 -7.92 -5.56
N THR A 47 6.96 -7.08 -5.11
CA THR A 47 7.24 -5.73 -4.63
C THR A 47 6.46 -5.46 -3.36
N ILE A 48 7.15 -4.97 -2.34
CA ILE A 48 6.54 -4.47 -1.11
C ILE A 48 6.65 -2.95 -1.10
N ILE A 49 5.52 -2.27 -0.94
CA ILE A 49 5.45 -0.81 -0.81
C ILE A 49 5.05 -0.50 0.64
N ASP A 50 5.98 0.08 1.39
CA ASP A 50 5.83 0.37 2.82
C ASP A 50 5.62 1.86 3.03
N LEU A 51 4.44 2.21 3.56
CA LEU A 51 4.03 3.60 3.76
C LEU A 51 4.21 4.10 5.20
N ARG A 52 4.79 3.29 6.07
CA ARG A 52 4.93 3.64 7.49
C ARG A 52 6.05 4.64 7.70
N GLU A 53 5.88 5.46 8.75
CA GLU A 53 6.89 6.45 9.16
C GLU A 53 7.83 5.94 10.26
N ASP A 54 7.68 4.68 10.66
CA ASP A 54 8.36 4.15 11.83
C ASP A 54 9.75 3.59 11.53
N SER A 55 10.43 3.14 12.60
CA SER A 55 11.81 2.67 12.56
C SER A 55 11.98 1.22 12.11
N LEU A 56 10.90 0.55 11.67
CA LEU A 56 10.95 -0.86 11.28
C LEU A 56 11.38 -1.10 9.84
N GLN A 57 11.76 -0.04 9.13
CA GLN A 57 12.17 -0.09 7.74
C GLN A 57 13.29 -1.12 7.49
N SER A 58 14.33 -1.13 8.31
CA SER A 58 15.47 -2.05 8.13
C SER A 58 15.05 -3.50 8.26
N SER A 59 14.16 -3.82 9.20
CA SER A 59 13.63 -5.17 9.37
C SER A 59 12.80 -5.62 8.15
N MET A 60 11.97 -4.74 7.62
CA MET A 60 11.18 -5.03 6.42
C MET A 60 12.06 -5.21 5.20
N GLN A 61 13.08 -4.39 5.05
CA GLN A 61 14.05 -4.49 3.97
C GLN A 61 14.78 -5.83 3.98
N GLU A 62 15.18 -6.29 5.16
CA GLU A 62 15.82 -7.58 5.33
C GLU A 62 14.90 -8.74 4.95
N LYS A 63 13.65 -8.71 5.40
CA LYS A 63 12.65 -9.73 5.06
C LYS A 63 12.39 -9.79 3.56
N CYS A 64 12.31 -8.66 2.90
CA CYS A 64 12.16 -8.61 1.45
C CYS A 64 13.35 -9.24 0.74
N ALA A 65 14.57 -8.91 1.17
CA ALA A 65 15.78 -9.49 0.61
C ALA A 65 15.82 -11.01 0.77
N GLN A 66 15.44 -11.52 1.94
CA GLN A 66 15.38 -12.96 2.23
C GLN A 66 14.38 -13.69 1.32
N ASN A 67 13.33 -13.01 0.88
CA ASN A 67 12.27 -13.60 0.05
C ASN A 67 12.38 -13.22 -1.43
N GLY A 68 13.46 -12.56 -1.84
CA GLY A 68 13.67 -12.18 -3.24
C GLY A 68 12.69 -11.13 -3.76
N MET A 69 12.16 -10.29 -2.87
CA MET A 69 11.23 -9.22 -3.21
C MET A 69 11.93 -7.87 -3.19
N ARG A 70 11.45 -6.95 -4.04
CA ARG A 70 11.88 -5.54 -4.00
C ARG A 70 11.17 -4.84 -2.85
N TYR A 71 11.86 -3.91 -2.20
CA TYR A 71 11.31 -3.12 -1.10
C TYR A 71 11.41 -1.63 -1.43
N PHE A 72 10.27 -0.94 -1.37
CA PHE A 72 10.20 0.51 -1.57
C PHE A 72 9.54 1.17 -0.37
N TYR A 73 10.22 2.16 0.18
CA TYR A 73 9.80 2.87 1.38
C TYR A 73 9.38 4.29 1.00
N TYR A 74 8.09 4.59 1.20
CA TYR A 74 7.51 5.90 0.94
C TYR A 74 6.70 6.33 2.15
N PRO A 75 7.33 6.99 3.15
CA PRO A 75 6.63 7.36 4.38
C PRO A 75 5.53 8.37 4.10
N VAL A 76 4.31 7.99 4.43
CA VAL A 76 3.12 8.84 4.34
C VAL A 76 2.75 9.32 5.73
N ASP A 77 2.72 10.65 5.91
CA ASP A 77 2.31 11.26 7.17
C ASP A 77 0.81 11.07 7.40
N ASN A 78 0.46 10.20 8.34
CA ASN A 78 -0.93 9.87 8.66
C ASN A 78 -1.75 11.09 9.10
N ARG A 79 -1.10 12.10 9.67
CA ARG A 79 -1.77 13.34 10.10
C ARG A 79 -1.79 14.42 9.02
N CYS A 80 -1.07 14.20 7.93
CA CYS A 80 -0.89 15.16 6.84
C CYS A 80 -0.31 16.50 7.32
N ASN A 81 0.63 16.44 8.28
CA ASN A 81 1.33 17.63 8.78
C ASN A 81 2.55 18.01 7.92
N GLN A 82 3.13 17.03 7.20
CA GLN A 82 4.32 17.21 6.37
C GLN A 82 3.99 16.92 4.90
N ILE A 83 2.93 17.54 4.41
CA ILE A 83 2.41 17.26 3.06
C ILE A 83 3.44 17.52 1.98
N GLU A 84 4.19 18.63 2.05
CA GLU A 84 5.15 19.00 1.01
C GLU A 84 6.25 17.95 0.84
N SER A 85 6.77 17.42 1.95
CA SER A 85 7.78 16.36 1.89
C SER A 85 7.19 15.05 1.38
N MET A 86 5.98 14.74 1.79
CA MET A 86 5.29 13.52 1.45
C MET A 86 4.92 13.45 -0.04
N VAL A 87 4.34 14.52 -0.58
CA VAL A 87 3.85 14.51 -1.98
C VAL A 87 4.98 14.40 -3.00
N LYS A 88 6.20 14.76 -2.64
CA LYS A 88 7.37 14.56 -3.50
C LYS A 88 7.64 13.09 -3.81
N LEU A 89 7.17 12.19 -2.97
CA LEU A 89 7.35 10.75 -3.13
C LEU A 89 6.32 10.13 -4.08
N PHE A 90 5.20 10.80 -4.30
CA PHE A 90 4.07 10.19 -5.02
C PHE A 90 4.35 9.85 -6.48
N PRO A 91 5.09 10.63 -7.27
CA PRO A 91 5.38 10.22 -8.65
C PRO A 91 6.02 8.84 -8.75
N GLU A 92 7.01 8.57 -7.90
CA GLU A 92 7.67 7.27 -7.86
C GLU A 92 6.78 6.19 -7.25
N LEU A 93 6.11 6.50 -6.15
CA LEU A 93 5.15 5.61 -5.50
C LEU A 93 4.08 5.13 -6.48
N CYS A 94 3.47 6.05 -7.21
CA CYS A 94 2.41 5.72 -8.17
C CYS A 94 2.95 4.89 -9.34
N ARG A 95 4.18 5.11 -9.76
CA ARG A 95 4.82 4.28 -10.79
C ARG A 95 4.94 2.82 -10.33
N HIS A 96 5.31 2.59 -9.07
CA HIS A 96 5.41 1.22 -8.53
C HIS A 96 4.05 0.55 -8.38
N ILE A 97 3.02 1.30 -8.03
CA ILE A 97 1.66 0.77 -8.05
C ILE A 97 1.28 0.36 -9.49
N ASP A 98 1.61 1.21 -10.44
CA ASP A 98 1.29 0.99 -11.84
C ASP A 98 1.99 -0.24 -12.44
N GLU A 99 3.16 -0.59 -11.94
CA GLU A 99 3.86 -1.80 -12.36
C GLU A 99 3.12 -3.09 -11.98
N GLY A 100 2.22 -3.03 -10.99
CA GLY A 100 1.48 -4.20 -10.53
C GLY A 100 2.30 -5.14 -9.65
N ASN A 101 1.72 -6.28 -9.30
CA ASN A 101 2.35 -7.35 -8.51
C ASN A 101 2.95 -6.84 -7.19
N PHE A 102 2.29 -5.87 -6.56
CA PHE A 102 2.74 -5.23 -5.33
C PHE A 102 1.88 -5.64 -4.15
N TYR A 103 2.46 -5.54 -2.96
CA TYR A 103 1.75 -5.54 -1.69
C TYR A 103 1.99 -4.17 -1.04
N ILE A 104 0.94 -3.37 -0.94
CA ILE A 104 1.05 -2.04 -0.34
C ILE A 104 0.44 -2.05 1.06
N ALA A 105 1.17 -1.49 2.04
CA ALA A 105 0.76 -1.48 3.43
C ALA A 105 1.22 -0.20 4.14
N CYS A 106 0.39 0.27 5.04
CA CYS A 106 0.79 1.04 6.20
C CYS A 106 0.66 0.12 7.41
N ALA A 107 0.56 0.64 8.64
CA ALA A 107 0.44 -0.28 9.79
C ALA A 107 -0.76 -1.21 9.65
N MET A 108 -1.95 -0.70 9.34
CA MET A 108 -3.19 -1.48 9.22
C MET A 108 -3.65 -1.69 7.78
N GLY A 109 -3.03 -1.04 6.83
CA GLY A 109 -3.44 -1.12 5.43
C GLY A 109 -4.71 -0.34 5.11
N LEU A 110 -5.07 0.65 5.93
CA LEU A 110 -6.33 1.39 5.81
C LEU A 110 -6.10 2.86 5.46
N HIS A 111 -5.65 3.68 6.42
CA HIS A 111 -5.65 5.15 6.28
C HIS A 111 -4.63 5.66 5.27
N ARG A 112 -3.34 5.46 5.51
CA ARG A 112 -2.27 5.95 4.63
C ARG A 112 -2.31 5.25 3.28
N THR A 113 -2.73 3.99 3.28
CA THR A 113 -2.93 3.21 2.06
C THR A 113 -4.05 3.81 1.21
N ASP A 114 -5.16 4.26 1.81
CA ASP A 114 -6.21 4.96 1.07
C ASP A 114 -5.67 6.20 0.36
N ILE A 115 -4.84 6.99 1.05
CA ILE A 115 -4.25 8.21 0.50
C ILE A 115 -3.41 7.88 -0.75
N ALA A 116 -2.54 6.89 -0.65
CA ALA A 116 -1.68 6.49 -1.75
C ALA A 116 -2.47 5.96 -2.95
N LEU A 117 -3.46 5.11 -2.69
CA LEU A 117 -4.28 4.51 -3.75
C LEU A 117 -5.19 5.54 -4.43
N CYS A 118 -5.75 6.48 -3.68
CA CYS A 118 -6.54 7.56 -4.26
C CYS A 118 -5.67 8.47 -5.15
N THR A 119 -4.45 8.76 -4.71
CA THR A 119 -3.51 9.54 -5.51
C THR A 119 -3.18 8.82 -6.82
N TYR A 120 -2.89 7.53 -6.73
CA TYR A 120 -2.66 6.73 -7.93
C TYR A 120 -3.87 6.76 -8.88
N TRP A 121 -5.07 6.61 -8.36
CA TRP A 121 -6.27 6.61 -9.18
C TRP A 121 -6.46 7.93 -9.92
N VAL A 122 -6.23 9.04 -9.23
CA VAL A 122 -6.37 10.38 -9.85
C VAL A 122 -5.37 10.57 -10.98
N PHE A 123 -4.12 10.13 -10.82
CA PHE A 123 -3.06 10.40 -11.80
C PHE A 123 -2.92 9.34 -12.89
N TYR A 124 -3.37 8.13 -12.64
CA TYR A 124 -3.22 7.02 -13.58
C TYR A 124 -4.50 6.23 -13.81
N GLY A 125 -5.16 5.84 -12.71
CA GLY A 125 -6.25 4.87 -12.77
C GLY A 125 -7.47 5.36 -13.51
N ALA A 126 -7.86 6.62 -13.31
CA ALA A 126 -9.06 7.20 -13.94
C ALA A 126 -8.93 7.19 -15.48
N ASP A 127 -7.76 7.58 -16.00
CA ASP A 127 -7.51 7.60 -17.44
C ASP A 127 -7.50 6.19 -18.05
N ARG A 128 -7.26 5.18 -17.25
CA ARG A 128 -7.25 3.77 -17.69
C ARG A 128 -8.59 3.08 -17.47
N GLY A 129 -9.60 3.81 -17.06
CA GLY A 129 -10.94 3.26 -16.82
C GLY A 129 -11.05 2.39 -15.58
N LEU A 130 -10.10 2.52 -14.63
CA LEU A 130 -10.16 1.80 -13.36
C LEU A 130 -11.15 2.45 -12.42
N GLU A 131 -11.79 1.65 -11.57
CA GLU A 131 -12.67 2.16 -10.53
C GLU A 131 -11.86 2.86 -9.43
N PRO A 132 -12.43 3.90 -8.75
CA PRO A 132 -11.79 4.47 -7.57
C PRO A 132 -11.55 3.41 -6.51
N PRO A 133 -10.48 3.53 -5.69
CA PRO A 133 -10.25 2.56 -4.64
C PRO A 133 -11.30 2.70 -3.54
N GLN A 134 -11.63 1.59 -2.89
CA GLN A 134 -12.50 1.63 -1.72
C GLN A 134 -11.78 2.35 -0.57
N ILE A 135 -12.44 3.34 0.03
CA ILE A 135 -11.95 4.03 1.22
C ILE A 135 -12.24 3.16 2.43
N ARG A 136 -11.21 2.78 3.18
CA ARG A 136 -11.32 1.79 4.26
C ARG A 136 -10.87 2.31 5.62
N GLY A 137 -10.49 3.59 5.72
CA GLY A 137 -10.08 4.19 7.00
C GLY A 137 -11.21 4.19 8.03
N TYR A 138 -10.86 4.04 9.31
CA TYR A 138 -11.83 3.85 10.38
C TYR A 138 -12.83 5.00 10.56
N HIS A 139 -12.42 6.21 10.22
CA HIS A 139 -13.26 7.39 10.43
C HIS A 139 -13.94 7.86 9.15
N GLU A 140 -14.09 6.99 8.18
CA GLU A 140 -14.68 7.39 6.89
C GLU A 140 -16.11 7.86 7.04
N ALA A 141 -16.90 7.26 7.92
CA ALA A 141 -18.29 7.68 8.18
C ALA A 141 -18.40 9.13 8.64
N SER A 142 -17.34 9.68 9.28
CA SER A 142 -17.27 11.10 9.67
C SER A 142 -16.56 11.98 8.62
N GLY A 143 -16.15 11.42 7.50
CA GLY A 143 -15.37 12.11 6.48
C GLY A 143 -13.92 12.39 6.84
N HIS A 144 -13.43 11.85 7.94
CA HIS A 144 -12.07 12.14 8.43
C HIS A 144 -10.99 11.75 7.44
N ASN A 145 -11.06 10.52 6.91
CA ASN A 145 -10.07 10.03 5.97
C ASN A 145 -10.19 10.74 4.61
N THR A 146 -11.41 10.99 4.16
CA THR A 146 -11.68 11.74 2.93
C THR A 146 -11.09 13.16 3.00
N SER A 147 -11.22 13.82 4.14
CA SER A 147 -10.61 15.16 4.33
C SER A 147 -9.10 15.13 4.17
N LYS A 148 -8.44 14.12 4.73
CA LYS A 148 -6.98 13.95 4.58
C LYS A 148 -6.59 13.70 3.13
N ILE A 149 -7.32 12.83 2.44
CA ILE A 149 -7.10 12.54 1.02
C ILE A 149 -7.20 13.83 0.19
N MET A 150 -8.25 14.62 0.41
CA MET A 150 -8.42 15.89 -0.32
C MET A 150 -7.30 16.87 -0.06
N ARG A 151 -6.78 16.96 1.16
CA ARG A 151 -5.62 17.81 1.47
C ARG A 151 -4.40 17.41 0.66
N VAL A 152 -4.15 16.10 0.52
CA VAL A 152 -3.04 15.59 -0.27
C VAL A 152 -3.26 15.88 -1.75
N LEU A 153 -4.44 15.58 -2.28
CA LEU A 153 -4.75 15.80 -3.70
C LEU A 153 -4.67 17.27 -4.10
N ASN A 154 -5.02 18.18 -3.20
CA ASN A 154 -4.88 19.61 -3.44
C ASN A 154 -3.43 20.09 -3.43
N ALA A 155 -2.51 19.32 -2.83
CA ALA A 155 -1.09 19.67 -2.71
C ALA A 155 -0.23 19.10 -3.85
N VAL A 156 -0.74 18.11 -4.56
CA VAL A 156 0.03 17.46 -5.66
C VAL A 156 -0.20 18.12 -7.01
#